data_07e58d8122344d1c4626b6af24ab4f08
#
_entry.id   07e58d8122344d1c4626b6af24ab4f08
#
_cell.length_a   1.000
_cell.length_b   1.000
_cell.length_c   1.000
_cell.angle_alpha   90.00
_cell.angle_beta   90.00
_cell.angle_gamma   90.00
#
_symmetry.space_group_name_H-M   'P 1'
#
loop_
_entity.id
_entity.type
_entity.pdbx_description
1 polymer ?
#
loop_
_entity_poly.entity_id
_entity_poly.type
_entity_poly.pdbx_seq_one_letter_code
_entity_poly.pdbx_strand_id
1 'polypeptide(L)'
;MRLNTTSLSSDNPTGFPVTVAQPEFVHAVDVKRVLRNTYALLSMTLLFSAAVASAAVAFQWPAPGIILTLVGYFGLLFAIHKWQNSALALPAVFALTGFMGYTLGPLLTHSLALPGGVQTVSLALVATGVTFLSLSAYVLLTRRDFSFMGGFLFCGMVIALLAGIAATVFDIAGLGLAVSAMVALLSAGLILFETSRIVNGGESNYVLATVGLFVSVFNLFTSLLSLFGIGGTNE
;
A
#
# COMPACT_ATOMS: atom_id res chain seq x y z
N MET A 1 -2.06 25.41 30.40
CA MET A 1 -3.23 24.68 29.88
C MET A 1 -4.43 25.59 30.02
N ARG A 2 -4.78 26.37 28.98
CA ARG A 2 -5.90 27.32 29.04
C ARG A 2 -7.13 26.63 28.43
N LEU A 3 -8.14 26.39 29.29
CA LEU A 3 -9.46 25.98 28.88
C LEU A 3 -10.17 27.19 28.27
N ASN A 4 -10.40 27.19 26.98
CA ASN A 4 -11.15 28.22 26.30
C ASN A 4 -12.64 27.89 26.45
N THR A 5 -13.29 28.51 27.41
CA THR A 5 -14.74 28.44 27.63
C THR A 5 -15.42 29.48 26.72
N THR A 6 -15.95 29.07 25.60
CA THR A 6 -16.81 29.96 24.79
C THR A 6 -18.03 29.22 24.27
N SER A 7 -19.12 29.84 24.55
CA SER A 7 -20.54 29.67 24.19
C SER A 7 -21.39 28.86 25.15
N LEU A 8 -21.97 29.60 26.08
CA LEU A 8 -23.18 29.21 26.77
C LEU A 8 -24.33 29.21 25.72
N SER A 9 -24.84 28.03 25.38
CA SER A 9 -26.13 27.94 24.71
C SER A 9 -27.23 28.23 25.76
N SER A 10 -28.02 29.26 25.51
CA SER A 10 -29.03 29.82 26.44
C SER A 10 -30.28 28.96 26.64
N ASP A 11 -30.33 27.72 26.11
CA ASP A 11 -31.53 26.89 26.11
C ASP A 11 -31.43 25.57 26.90
N ASN A 12 -30.60 25.53 27.95
CA ASN A 12 -30.60 24.37 28.84
C ASN A 12 -31.34 24.67 30.14
N PRO A 13 -32.59 24.21 30.32
CA PRO A 13 -33.38 24.48 31.51
C PRO A 13 -32.89 23.79 32.79
N THR A 14 -31.89 22.90 32.72
CA THR A 14 -31.40 22.13 33.87
C THR A 14 -30.16 22.71 34.55
N GLY A 15 -29.55 23.79 34.01
CA GLY A 15 -28.42 24.51 34.65
C GLY A 15 -27.11 23.74 34.82
N PHE A 16 -27.00 22.50 34.34
CA PHE A 16 -25.75 21.74 34.37
C PHE A 16 -24.86 22.12 33.19
N PRO A 17 -23.53 22.34 33.38
CA PRO A 17 -22.64 22.61 32.26
C PRO A 17 -22.57 21.37 31.38
N VAL A 18 -23.21 21.41 30.22
CA VAL A 18 -23.02 20.38 29.17
C VAL A 18 -21.64 20.63 28.55
N THR A 19 -20.67 19.85 28.93
CA THR A 19 -19.36 19.85 28.28
C THR A 19 -19.53 19.20 26.90
N VAL A 20 -19.84 20.02 25.89
CA VAL A 20 -19.81 19.56 24.51
C VAL A 20 -18.35 19.29 24.18
N ALA A 21 -17.96 18.02 24.11
CA ALA A 21 -16.65 17.63 23.64
C ALA A 21 -16.42 18.25 22.25
N GLN A 22 -15.39 19.09 22.12
CA GLN A 22 -15.15 19.80 20.86
C GLN A 22 -14.85 18.77 19.76
N PRO A 23 -15.40 18.95 18.56
CA PRO A 23 -15.24 17.99 17.45
C PRO A 23 -13.77 17.73 17.08
N GLU A 24 -12.85 18.66 17.33
CA GLU A 24 -11.41 18.50 17.11
C GLU A 24 -10.78 17.36 17.94
N PHE A 25 -11.23 17.15 19.19
CA PHE A 25 -10.68 16.07 20.04
C PHE A 25 -11.16 14.69 19.55
N VAL A 26 -12.38 14.59 19.08
CA VAL A 26 -12.94 13.34 18.55
C VAL A 26 -12.20 12.95 17.26
N HIS A 27 -12.01 13.88 16.33
CA HIS A 27 -11.25 13.63 15.10
C HIS A 27 -9.80 13.21 15.36
N ALA A 28 -9.11 13.83 16.30
CA ALA A 28 -7.71 13.50 16.59
C ALA A 28 -7.54 12.10 17.22
N VAL A 29 -8.52 11.66 18.00
CA VAL A 29 -8.51 10.30 18.61
C VAL A 29 -8.77 9.25 17.55
N ASP A 30 -9.71 9.51 16.63
CA ASP A 30 -10.06 8.58 15.55
C ASP A 30 -8.90 8.41 14.57
N VAL A 31 -8.23 9.49 14.15
CA VAL A 31 -7.05 9.45 13.27
C VAL A 31 -5.93 8.60 13.89
N LYS A 32 -5.61 8.79 15.17
CA LYS A 32 -4.57 7.99 15.85
C LYS A 32 -4.92 6.50 15.91
N ARG A 33 -6.20 6.18 16.11
CA ARG A 33 -6.69 4.79 16.15
C ARG A 33 -6.60 4.15 14.76
N VAL A 34 -7.08 4.84 13.72
CA VAL A 34 -6.98 4.38 12.34
C VAL A 34 -5.53 4.16 11.96
N LEU A 35 -4.67 5.13 12.21
CA LEU A 35 -3.23 5.05 11.92
C LEU A 35 -2.59 3.83 12.57
N ARG A 36 -2.76 3.64 13.88
CA ARG A 36 -2.20 2.50 14.61
C ARG A 36 -2.68 1.17 14.06
N ASN A 37 -3.99 1.05 13.82
CA ASN A 37 -4.58 -0.18 13.32
C ASN A 37 -4.13 -0.48 11.88
N THR A 38 -4.03 0.54 11.02
CA THR A 38 -3.52 0.43 9.66
C THR A 38 -2.08 -0.09 9.65
N TYR A 39 -1.17 0.54 10.39
CA TYR A 39 0.24 0.11 10.40
C TYR A 39 0.43 -1.26 11.07
N ALA A 40 -0.35 -1.61 12.10
CA ALA A 40 -0.33 -2.93 12.71
C ALA A 40 -0.81 -4.01 11.71
N LEU A 41 -1.94 -3.78 11.04
CA LEU A 41 -2.46 -4.71 10.04
C LEU A 41 -1.52 -4.78 8.82
N LEU A 42 -0.96 -3.66 8.37
CA LEU A 42 0.02 -3.61 7.29
C LEU A 42 1.26 -4.47 7.61
N SER A 43 1.80 -4.36 8.82
CA SER A 43 2.93 -5.19 9.24
C SER A 43 2.59 -6.68 9.21
N MET A 44 1.42 -7.06 9.71
CA MET A 44 0.98 -8.47 9.68
C MET A 44 0.78 -8.98 8.25
N THR A 45 0.19 -8.17 7.37
CA THR A 45 -0.05 -8.56 5.97
C THR A 45 1.22 -8.63 5.16
N LEU A 46 2.21 -7.74 5.40
CA LEU A 46 3.53 -7.80 4.77
C LEU A 46 4.29 -9.07 5.19
N LEU A 47 4.28 -9.40 6.48
CA LEU A 47 4.91 -10.63 6.99
C LEU A 47 4.21 -11.88 6.43
N PHE A 48 2.89 -11.90 6.39
CA PHE A 48 2.13 -13.01 5.81
C PHE A 48 2.42 -13.17 4.31
N SER A 49 2.40 -12.08 3.55
CA SER A 49 2.74 -12.09 2.12
C SER A 49 4.17 -12.58 1.88
N ALA A 50 5.14 -12.13 2.70
CA ALA A 50 6.52 -12.60 2.62
C ALA A 50 6.65 -14.10 2.94
N ALA A 51 5.91 -14.60 3.94
CA ALA A 51 5.88 -16.03 4.26
C ALA A 51 5.31 -16.86 3.09
N VAL A 52 4.19 -16.41 2.48
CA VAL A 52 3.61 -17.08 1.30
C VAL A 52 4.57 -17.02 0.11
N ALA A 53 5.22 -15.87 -0.15
CA ALA A 53 6.20 -15.73 -1.21
C ALA A 53 7.40 -16.67 -1.01
N SER A 54 7.91 -16.78 0.23
CA SER A 54 8.99 -17.70 0.58
C SER A 54 8.58 -19.18 0.40
N ALA A 55 7.36 -19.53 0.77
CA ALA A 55 6.80 -20.86 0.52
C ALA A 55 6.67 -21.13 -0.99
N ALA A 56 6.20 -20.16 -1.77
CA ALA A 56 6.07 -20.30 -3.21
C ALA A 56 7.44 -20.53 -3.89
N VAL A 57 8.50 -19.89 -3.42
CA VAL A 57 9.88 -20.14 -3.86
C VAL A 57 10.34 -21.53 -3.45
N ALA A 58 10.16 -21.90 -2.17
CA ALA A 58 10.65 -23.17 -1.63
C ALA A 58 10.00 -24.39 -2.29
N PHE A 59 8.69 -24.32 -2.55
CA PHE A 59 7.93 -25.40 -3.18
C PHE A 59 7.83 -25.26 -4.70
N GLN A 60 8.49 -24.26 -5.31
CA GLN A 60 8.49 -23.99 -6.75
C GLN A 60 7.06 -23.94 -7.35
N TRP A 61 6.18 -23.20 -6.71
CA TRP A 61 4.81 -23.07 -7.18
C TRP A 61 4.77 -22.45 -8.59
N PRO A 62 3.91 -22.97 -9.49
CA PRO A 62 3.84 -22.46 -10.84
C PRO A 62 3.37 -21.00 -10.88
N ALA A 63 3.86 -20.25 -11.86
CA ALA A 63 3.42 -18.87 -12.07
C ALA A 63 1.93 -18.86 -12.42
N PRO A 64 1.10 -18.07 -11.76
CA PRO A 64 -0.27 -17.85 -12.20
C PRO A 64 -0.23 -17.12 -13.54
N GLY A 65 -1.04 -17.57 -14.51
CA GLY A 65 -1.16 -16.85 -15.76
C GLY A 65 -1.69 -15.41 -15.55
N ILE A 66 -1.41 -14.54 -16.52
CA ILE A 66 -1.80 -13.12 -16.44
C ILE A 66 -3.29 -12.91 -16.16
N ILE A 67 -4.15 -13.74 -16.77
CA ILE A 67 -5.61 -13.66 -16.58
C ILE A 67 -5.98 -13.98 -15.13
N LEU A 68 -5.43 -15.06 -14.56
CA LEU A 68 -5.69 -15.45 -13.18
C LEU A 68 -5.18 -14.38 -12.20
N THR A 69 -4.01 -13.80 -12.49
CA THR A 69 -3.45 -12.72 -11.69
C THR A 69 -4.35 -11.48 -11.68
N LEU A 70 -4.82 -11.03 -12.85
CA LEU A 70 -5.69 -9.86 -12.95
C LEU A 70 -7.06 -10.12 -12.31
N VAL A 71 -7.70 -11.24 -12.63
CA VAL A 71 -9.02 -11.60 -12.08
C VAL A 71 -8.93 -11.79 -10.56
N GLY A 72 -7.90 -12.47 -10.05
CA GLY A 72 -7.67 -12.67 -8.63
C GLY A 72 -7.44 -11.36 -7.90
N TYR A 73 -6.56 -10.50 -8.43
CA TYR A 73 -6.25 -9.20 -7.83
C TYR A 73 -7.48 -8.28 -7.77
N PHE A 74 -8.12 -8.01 -8.91
CA PHE A 74 -9.29 -7.12 -8.95
C PHE A 74 -10.51 -7.73 -8.26
N GLY A 75 -10.70 -9.05 -8.36
CA GLY A 75 -11.78 -9.75 -7.67
C GLY A 75 -11.66 -9.65 -6.14
N LEU A 76 -10.44 -9.82 -5.60
CA LEU A 76 -10.19 -9.69 -4.16
C LEU A 76 -10.29 -8.23 -3.70
N LEU A 77 -9.82 -7.26 -4.49
CA LEU A 77 -10.03 -5.83 -4.20
C LEU A 77 -11.52 -5.48 -4.16
N PHE A 78 -12.29 -5.96 -5.10
CA PHE A 78 -13.74 -5.76 -5.12
C PHE A 78 -14.42 -6.40 -3.90
N ALA A 79 -14.02 -7.62 -3.53
CA ALA A 79 -14.53 -8.32 -2.35
C ALA A 79 -14.23 -7.53 -1.06
N ILE A 80 -12.99 -7.01 -0.91
CA ILE A 80 -12.61 -6.18 0.24
C ILE A 80 -13.46 -4.91 0.28
N HIS A 81 -13.61 -4.22 -0.84
CA HIS A 81 -14.43 -3.01 -0.91
C HIS A 81 -15.90 -3.28 -0.55
N LYS A 82 -16.45 -4.40 -1.01
CA LYS A 82 -17.83 -4.82 -0.70
C LYS A 82 -18.00 -5.16 0.79
N TRP A 83 -17.01 -5.80 1.41
CA TRP A 83 -17.08 -6.29 2.79
C TRP A 83 -16.32 -5.44 3.80
N GLN A 84 -15.87 -4.25 3.43
CA GLN A 84 -15.00 -3.37 4.22
C GLN A 84 -15.49 -3.07 5.65
N ASN A 85 -16.79 -3.12 5.87
CA ASN A 85 -17.44 -2.89 7.17
C ASN A 85 -17.92 -4.19 7.85
N SER A 86 -17.54 -5.35 7.33
CA SER A 86 -17.92 -6.67 7.82
C SER A 86 -16.73 -7.39 8.46
N ALA A 87 -17.00 -8.39 9.29
CA ALA A 87 -15.99 -9.29 9.82
C ALA A 87 -15.20 -10.04 8.72
N LEU A 88 -15.79 -10.16 7.51
CA LEU A 88 -15.14 -10.77 6.35
C LEU A 88 -14.05 -9.90 5.71
N ALA A 89 -13.92 -8.63 6.10
CA ALA A 89 -12.89 -7.75 5.59
C ALA A 89 -11.47 -8.27 5.88
N LEU A 90 -11.20 -8.68 7.11
CA LEU A 90 -9.88 -9.18 7.50
C LEU A 90 -9.47 -10.44 6.73
N PRO A 91 -10.28 -11.53 6.69
CA PRO A 91 -9.97 -12.68 5.83
C PRO A 91 -9.72 -12.31 4.36
N ALA A 92 -10.51 -11.38 3.81
CA ALA A 92 -10.34 -10.94 2.43
C ALA A 92 -9.01 -10.19 2.20
N VAL A 93 -8.56 -9.38 3.18
CA VAL A 93 -7.24 -8.73 3.13
C VAL A 93 -6.12 -9.77 3.16
N PHE A 94 -6.19 -10.76 4.05
CA PHE A 94 -5.19 -11.83 4.08
C PHE A 94 -5.23 -12.69 2.80
N ALA A 95 -6.41 -12.94 2.22
CA ALA A 95 -6.51 -13.61 0.93
C ALA A 95 -5.82 -12.81 -0.19
N LEU A 96 -6.03 -11.48 -0.24
CA LEU A 96 -5.37 -10.59 -1.21
C LEU A 96 -3.85 -10.62 -1.01
N THR A 97 -3.38 -10.39 0.22
CA THR A 97 -1.94 -10.28 0.50
C THR A 97 -1.22 -11.62 0.34
N GLY A 98 -1.88 -12.74 0.66
CA GLY A 98 -1.39 -14.08 0.35
C GLY A 98 -1.33 -14.36 -1.14
N PHE A 99 -2.39 -14.00 -1.87
CA PHE A 99 -2.41 -14.13 -3.34
C PHE A 99 -1.29 -13.30 -4.00
N MET A 100 -1.09 -12.06 -3.55
CA MET A 100 0.02 -11.23 -4.04
C MET A 100 1.39 -11.82 -3.66
N GLY A 101 1.54 -12.38 -2.44
CA GLY A 101 2.73 -13.13 -2.07
C GLY A 101 3.00 -14.34 -2.98
N TYR A 102 1.94 -15.08 -3.33
CA TYR A 102 2.03 -16.19 -4.30
C TYR A 102 2.52 -15.71 -5.68
N THR A 103 1.96 -14.62 -6.20
CA THR A 103 2.39 -14.07 -7.51
C THR A 103 3.83 -13.58 -7.50
N LEU A 104 4.38 -13.24 -6.33
CA LEU A 104 5.76 -12.82 -6.16
C LEU A 104 6.75 -14.00 -6.25
N GLY A 105 6.33 -15.21 -5.92
CA GLY A 105 7.18 -16.40 -5.90
C GLY A 105 7.99 -16.63 -7.18
N PRO A 106 7.37 -16.70 -8.36
CA PRO A 106 8.08 -16.85 -9.63
C PRO A 106 9.08 -15.73 -9.94
N LEU A 107 8.72 -14.47 -9.62
CA LEU A 107 9.62 -13.33 -9.79
C LEU A 107 10.85 -13.44 -8.89
N LEU A 108 10.66 -13.83 -7.63
CA LEU A 108 11.77 -14.08 -6.70
C LEU A 108 12.63 -15.27 -7.13
N THR A 109 12.02 -16.38 -7.55
CA THR A 109 12.74 -17.55 -8.05
C THR A 109 13.64 -17.18 -9.23
N HIS A 110 13.12 -16.41 -10.18
CA HIS A 110 13.89 -15.92 -11.32
C HIS A 110 15.03 -15.00 -10.85
N SER A 111 14.72 -14.02 -9.99
CA SER A 111 15.73 -13.07 -9.50
C SER A 111 16.85 -13.77 -8.70
N LEU A 112 16.51 -14.74 -7.84
CA LEU A 112 17.47 -15.48 -7.04
C LEU A 112 18.37 -16.43 -7.86
N ALA A 113 17.91 -16.86 -9.04
CA ALA A 113 18.68 -17.69 -9.96
C ALA A 113 19.77 -16.90 -10.71
N LEU A 114 19.71 -15.58 -10.74
CA LEU A 114 20.70 -14.72 -11.39
C LEU A 114 21.94 -14.53 -10.51
N PRO A 115 23.12 -14.29 -11.09
CA PRO A 115 24.31 -13.88 -10.33
C PRO A 115 24.00 -12.64 -9.48
N GLY A 116 24.36 -12.69 -8.19
CA GLY A 116 24.04 -11.57 -7.27
C GLY A 116 22.56 -11.44 -6.89
N GLY A 117 21.70 -12.42 -7.20
CA GLY A 117 20.27 -12.35 -6.99
C GLY A 117 19.86 -12.12 -5.52
N VAL A 118 20.57 -12.71 -4.56
CA VAL A 118 20.33 -12.47 -3.12
C VAL A 118 20.59 -11.00 -2.76
N GLN A 119 21.67 -10.41 -3.28
CA GLN A 119 21.99 -9.00 -3.09
C GLN A 119 20.93 -8.10 -3.70
N THR A 120 20.48 -8.42 -4.91
CA THR A 120 19.42 -7.69 -5.62
C THR A 120 18.11 -7.68 -4.84
N VAL A 121 17.65 -8.85 -4.37
CA VAL A 121 16.44 -8.96 -3.55
C VAL A 121 16.58 -8.20 -2.23
N SER A 122 17.74 -8.34 -1.56
CA SER A 122 18.01 -7.64 -0.31
C SER A 122 18.03 -6.13 -0.50
N LEU A 123 18.67 -5.64 -1.56
CA LEU A 123 18.72 -4.22 -1.90
C LEU A 123 17.31 -3.66 -2.20
N ALA A 124 16.49 -4.40 -2.96
CA ALA A 124 15.11 -4.02 -3.24
C ALA A 124 14.27 -3.93 -1.97
N LEU A 125 14.42 -4.89 -1.03
CA LEU A 125 13.74 -4.87 0.26
C LEU A 125 14.15 -3.67 1.11
N VAL A 126 15.45 -3.42 1.24
CA VAL A 126 15.97 -2.29 2.01
C VAL A 126 15.52 -0.97 1.39
N ALA A 127 15.66 -0.80 0.07
CA ALA A 127 15.25 0.41 -0.64
C ALA A 127 13.74 0.67 -0.48
N THR A 128 12.91 -0.38 -0.59
CA THR A 128 11.46 -0.29 -0.37
C THR A 128 11.15 0.14 1.06
N GLY A 129 11.77 -0.51 2.05
CA GLY A 129 11.56 -0.21 3.47
C GLY A 129 11.97 1.23 3.82
N VAL A 130 13.16 1.66 3.37
CA VAL A 130 13.66 3.02 3.58
C VAL A 130 12.74 4.05 2.91
N THR A 131 12.34 3.82 1.67
CA THR A 131 11.42 4.71 0.95
C THR A 131 10.07 4.80 1.67
N PHE A 132 9.47 3.67 2.01
CA PHE A 132 8.18 3.64 2.74
C PHE A 132 8.26 4.39 4.06
N LEU A 133 9.27 4.09 4.89
CA LEU A 133 9.41 4.73 6.20
C LEU A 133 9.68 6.23 6.08
N SER A 134 10.54 6.64 5.14
CA SER A 134 10.87 8.05 4.91
C SER A 134 9.66 8.85 4.45
N LEU A 135 8.92 8.34 3.46
CA LEU A 135 7.74 9.02 2.91
C LEU A 135 6.59 9.07 3.93
N SER A 136 6.33 7.96 4.63
CA SER A 136 5.34 7.92 5.71
C SER A 136 5.72 8.86 6.86
N ALA A 137 6.97 8.85 7.31
CA ALA A 137 7.45 9.75 8.35
C ALA A 137 7.34 11.22 7.92
N TYR A 138 7.68 11.54 6.67
CA TYR A 138 7.53 12.88 6.14
C TYR A 138 6.09 13.39 6.25
N VAL A 139 5.10 12.60 5.83
CA VAL A 139 3.69 12.99 5.91
C VAL A 139 3.22 13.08 7.36
N LEU A 140 3.61 12.13 8.21
CA LEU A 140 3.25 12.12 9.64
C LEU A 140 3.77 13.36 10.39
N LEU A 141 4.97 13.82 10.04
CA LEU A 141 5.60 14.98 10.68
C LEU A 141 5.07 16.31 10.12
N THR A 142 4.94 16.40 8.79
CA THR A 142 4.55 17.67 8.13
C THR A 142 3.04 17.87 8.04
N ARG A 143 2.26 16.77 8.11
CA ARG A 143 0.79 16.76 7.92
C ARG A 143 0.33 17.44 6.63
N ARG A 144 1.20 17.45 5.61
CA ARG A 144 0.85 18.01 4.31
C ARG A 144 -0.22 17.18 3.62
N ASP A 145 -1.16 17.87 2.99
CA ASP A 145 -2.22 17.22 2.22
C ASP A 145 -1.74 16.94 0.79
N PHE A 146 -1.73 15.65 0.43
CA PHE A 146 -1.41 15.15 -0.91
C PHE A 146 -2.63 14.62 -1.66
N SER A 147 -3.86 14.90 -1.17
CA SER A 147 -5.10 14.40 -1.77
C SER A 147 -5.29 14.86 -3.23
N PHE A 148 -4.73 16.03 -3.60
CA PHE A 148 -4.77 16.54 -4.96
C PHE A 148 -4.07 15.63 -5.99
N MET A 149 -3.15 14.78 -5.54
CA MET A 149 -2.41 13.86 -6.43
C MET A 149 -3.23 12.62 -6.82
N GLY A 150 -4.34 12.34 -6.14
CA GLY A 150 -5.09 11.08 -6.32
C GLY A 150 -5.49 10.80 -7.77
N GLY A 151 -6.02 11.79 -8.49
CA GLY A 151 -6.39 11.64 -9.90
C GLY A 151 -5.19 11.37 -10.81
N PHE A 152 -4.10 12.08 -10.62
CA PHE A 152 -2.86 11.87 -11.37
C PHE A 152 -2.27 10.47 -11.13
N LEU A 153 -2.19 10.06 -9.87
CA LEU A 153 -1.66 8.75 -9.50
C LEU A 153 -2.54 7.61 -10.05
N PHE A 154 -3.86 7.76 -9.96
CA PHE A 154 -4.79 6.78 -10.53
C PHE A 154 -4.62 6.65 -12.05
N CYS A 155 -4.64 7.76 -12.79
CA CYS A 155 -4.40 7.73 -14.24
C CYS A 155 -3.03 7.16 -14.59
N GLY A 156 -1.99 7.53 -13.84
CA GLY A 156 -0.64 7.01 -14.02
C GLY A 156 -0.57 5.49 -13.83
N MET A 157 -1.23 4.95 -12.79
CA MET A 157 -1.28 3.50 -12.57
C MET A 157 -2.06 2.76 -13.64
N VAL A 158 -3.15 3.32 -14.17
CA VAL A 158 -3.88 2.74 -15.31
C VAL A 158 -2.99 2.68 -16.55
N ILE A 159 -2.27 3.77 -16.86
CA ILE A 159 -1.32 3.81 -17.99
C ILE A 159 -0.21 2.80 -17.78
N ALA A 160 0.37 2.72 -16.57
CA ALA A 160 1.41 1.77 -16.25
C ALA A 160 0.94 0.31 -16.38
N LEU A 161 -0.29 0.00 -15.95
CA LEU A 161 -0.89 -1.32 -16.10
C LEU A 161 -1.04 -1.70 -17.59
N LEU A 162 -1.61 -0.80 -18.40
CA LEU A 162 -1.78 -1.04 -19.84
C LEU A 162 -0.43 -1.19 -20.55
N ALA A 163 0.54 -0.34 -20.22
CA ALA A 163 1.89 -0.42 -20.77
C ALA A 163 2.62 -1.72 -20.33
N GLY A 164 2.42 -2.16 -19.08
CA GLY A 164 2.96 -3.42 -18.58
C GLY A 164 2.37 -4.65 -19.29
N ILE A 165 1.06 -4.65 -19.53
CA ILE A 165 0.40 -5.68 -20.33
C ILE A 165 0.97 -5.68 -21.76
N ALA A 166 1.09 -4.50 -22.39
CA ALA A 166 1.65 -4.37 -23.73
C ALA A 166 3.12 -4.85 -23.76
N ALA A 167 3.95 -4.47 -22.79
CA ALA A 167 5.32 -4.93 -22.68
C ALA A 167 5.44 -6.46 -22.65
N THR A 168 4.54 -7.12 -21.91
CA THR A 168 4.51 -8.58 -21.77
C THR A 168 3.96 -9.27 -23.02
N VAL A 169 2.88 -8.75 -23.61
CA VAL A 169 2.22 -9.37 -24.79
C VAL A 169 3.09 -9.23 -26.04
N PHE A 170 3.77 -8.08 -26.20
CA PHE A 170 4.60 -7.79 -27.38
C PHE A 170 6.09 -8.08 -27.15
N ASP A 171 6.46 -8.59 -25.98
CA ASP A 171 7.84 -8.92 -25.58
C ASP A 171 8.84 -7.77 -25.78
N ILE A 172 8.46 -6.55 -25.36
CA ILE A 172 9.26 -5.35 -25.50
C ILE A 172 10.07 -5.11 -24.20
N ALA A 173 11.29 -5.66 -24.14
CA ALA A 173 12.13 -5.63 -22.94
C ALA A 173 12.40 -4.20 -22.40
N GLY A 174 12.72 -3.25 -23.27
CA GLY A 174 12.95 -1.84 -22.86
C GLY A 174 11.71 -1.15 -22.29
N LEU A 175 10.51 -1.52 -22.76
CA LEU A 175 9.24 -1.00 -22.26
C LEU A 175 8.98 -1.52 -20.81
N GLY A 176 9.31 -2.77 -20.54
CA GLY A 176 9.18 -3.36 -19.19
C GLY A 176 9.97 -2.59 -18.12
N LEU A 177 11.20 -2.17 -18.46
CA LEU A 177 12.03 -1.34 -17.56
C LEU A 177 11.44 0.05 -17.34
N ALA A 178 11.03 0.72 -18.42
CA ALA A 178 10.41 2.03 -18.33
C ALA A 178 9.13 1.98 -17.48
N VAL A 179 8.30 0.94 -17.64
CA VAL A 179 7.12 0.70 -16.81
C VAL A 179 7.51 0.48 -15.34
N SER A 180 8.53 -0.33 -15.05
CA SER A 180 9.01 -0.54 -13.68
C SER A 180 9.46 0.76 -13.03
N ALA A 181 10.22 1.60 -13.73
CA ALA A 181 10.62 2.91 -13.21
C ALA A 181 9.41 3.81 -12.94
N MET A 182 8.45 3.85 -13.86
CA MET A 182 7.22 4.61 -13.70
C MET A 182 6.39 4.11 -12.52
N VAL A 183 6.18 2.79 -12.38
CA VAL A 183 5.45 2.20 -11.26
C VAL A 183 6.15 2.46 -9.93
N ALA A 184 7.48 2.40 -9.85
CA ALA A 184 8.22 2.73 -8.63
C ALA A 184 7.93 4.18 -8.19
N LEU A 185 7.98 5.13 -9.13
CA LEU A 185 7.70 6.55 -8.84
C LEU A 185 6.24 6.79 -8.41
N LEU A 186 5.29 6.19 -9.14
CA LEU A 186 3.87 6.27 -8.81
C LEU A 186 3.55 5.64 -7.45
N SER A 187 4.19 4.51 -7.13
CA SER A 187 4.00 3.83 -5.83
C SER A 187 4.54 4.66 -4.68
N ALA A 188 5.67 5.34 -4.85
CA ALA A 188 6.16 6.31 -3.87
C ALA A 188 5.14 7.47 -3.67
N GLY A 189 4.57 7.99 -4.75
CA GLY A 189 3.49 8.97 -4.70
C GLY A 189 2.23 8.45 -4.00
N LEU A 190 1.85 7.18 -4.24
CA LEU A 190 0.72 6.54 -3.57
C LEU A 190 0.95 6.38 -2.08
N ILE A 191 2.18 6.07 -1.62
CA ILE A 191 2.50 6.02 -0.19
C ILE A 191 2.27 7.39 0.46
N LEU A 192 2.71 8.49 -0.18
CA LEU A 192 2.44 9.85 0.30
C LEU A 192 0.93 10.13 0.35
N PHE A 193 0.22 9.80 -0.72
CA PHE A 193 -1.21 10.02 -0.86
C PHE A 193 -2.02 9.25 0.19
N GLU A 194 -1.81 7.94 0.32
CA GLU A 194 -2.54 7.09 1.28
C GLU A 194 -2.23 7.49 2.74
N THR A 195 -0.95 7.75 3.06
CA THR A 195 -0.59 8.22 4.40
C THR A 195 -1.23 9.58 4.70
N SER A 196 -1.25 10.49 3.72
CA SER A 196 -1.89 11.81 3.83
C SER A 196 -3.39 11.70 4.08
N ARG A 197 -4.09 10.81 3.37
CA ARG A 197 -5.52 10.56 3.58
C ARG A 197 -5.83 10.11 5.00
N ILE A 198 -5.01 9.24 5.58
CA ILE A 198 -5.19 8.79 6.96
C ILE A 198 -4.96 9.94 7.94
N VAL A 199 -3.86 10.69 7.77
CA VAL A 199 -3.45 11.76 8.69
C VAL A 199 -4.43 12.93 8.70
N ASN A 200 -4.98 13.27 7.53
CA ASN A 200 -5.91 14.39 7.35
C ASN A 200 -7.40 13.98 7.47
N GLY A 201 -7.67 12.72 7.88
CA GLY A 201 -9.03 12.23 8.14
C GLY A 201 -9.86 11.93 6.88
N GLY A 202 -9.24 11.89 5.70
CA GLY A 202 -9.88 11.51 4.44
C GLY A 202 -10.12 10.01 4.28
N GLU A 203 -9.50 9.19 5.13
CA GLU A 203 -9.73 7.75 5.21
C GLU A 203 -9.94 7.32 6.66
N SER A 204 -11.12 6.83 6.96
CA SER A 204 -11.50 6.38 8.31
C SER A 204 -11.50 4.86 8.45
N ASN A 205 -11.47 4.13 7.33
CA ASN A 205 -11.46 2.67 7.33
C ASN A 205 -10.02 2.14 7.27
N TYR A 206 -9.52 1.64 8.42
CA TYR A 206 -8.17 1.09 8.51
C TYR A 206 -7.91 -0.10 7.58
N VAL A 207 -8.95 -0.85 7.18
CA VAL A 207 -8.84 -1.97 6.23
C VAL A 207 -8.48 -1.46 4.84
N LEU A 208 -9.22 -0.46 4.33
CA LEU A 208 -8.94 0.15 3.03
C LEU A 208 -7.60 0.86 3.02
N ALA A 209 -7.29 1.60 4.08
CA ALA A 209 -5.98 2.23 4.26
C ALA A 209 -4.83 1.21 4.22
N THR A 210 -5.00 0.06 4.89
CA THR A 210 -4.00 -1.03 4.86
C THR A 210 -3.82 -1.58 3.46
N VAL A 211 -4.91 -1.84 2.73
CA VAL A 211 -4.85 -2.39 1.37
C VAL A 211 -4.16 -1.40 0.43
N GLY A 212 -4.49 -0.11 0.48
CA GLY A 212 -3.85 0.92 -0.34
C GLY A 212 -2.35 0.98 -0.10
N LEU A 213 -1.92 1.05 1.18
CA LEU A 213 -0.49 1.06 1.54
C LEU A 213 0.21 -0.26 1.17
N PHE A 214 -0.43 -1.42 1.40
CA PHE A 214 0.14 -2.72 1.04
C PHE A 214 0.41 -2.81 -0.46
N VAL A 215 -0.57 -2.47 -1.30
CA VAL A 215 -0.44 -2.47 -2.76
C VAL A 215 0.66 -1.52 -3.21
N SER A 216 0.76 -0.33 -2.61
CA SER A 216 1.80 0.65 -2.93
C SER A 216 3.20 0.14 -2.58
N VAL A 217 3.37 -0.46 -1.41
CA VAL A 217 4.65 -1.07 -0.97
C VAL A 217 5.03 -2.27 -1.85
N PHE A 218 4.04 -3.13 -2.17
CA PHE A 218 4.24 -4.28 -3.04
C PHE A 218 4.68 -3.87 -4.45
N ASN A 219 3.99 -2.90 -5.06
CA ASN A 219 4.33 -2.38 -6.38
C ASN A 219 5.71 -1.70 -6.38
N LEU A 220 6.04 -0.96 -5.32
CA LEU A 220 7.36 -0.36 -5.17
C LEU A 220 8.45 -1.44 -5.11
N PHE A 221 8.25 -2.47 -4.29
CA PHE A 221 9.19 -3.56 -4.16
C PHE A 221 9.42 -4.31 -5.48
N THR A 222 8.35 -4.73 -6.14
CA THR A 222 8.43 -5.48 -7.41
C THR A 222 9.09 -4.66 -8.51
N SER A 223 8.82 -3.35 -8.56
CA SER A 223 9.43 -2.44 -9.51
C SER A 223 10.92 -2.24 -9.24
N LEU A 224 11.32 -2.03 -7.99
CA LEU A 224 12.74 -1.91 -7.61
C LEU A 224 13.48 -3.22 -7.84
N LEU A 225 12.84 -4.37 -7.55
CA LEU A 225 13.43 -5.67 -7.82
C LEU A 225 13.69 -5.87 -9.32
N SER A 226 12.75 -5.48 -10.18
CA SER A 226 12.92 -5.54 -11.63
C SER A 226 14.02 -4.61 -12.12
N LEU A 227 14.10 -3.38 -11.60
CA LEU A 227 15.13 -2.40 -11.98
C LEU A 227 16.53 -2.84 -11.56
N PHE A 228 16.69 -3.35 -10.34
CA PHE A 228 17.99 -3.80 -9.84
C PHE A 228 18.42 -5.12 -10.45
N GLY A 229 17.46 -6.01 -10.79
CA GLY A 229 17.75 -7.32 -11.40
C GLY A 229 18.39 -7.19 -12.78
N ILE A 230 18.08 -6.16 -13.54
CA ILE A 230 18.67 -5.92 -14.86
C ILE A 230 19.97 -5.11 -14.76
N GLY A 231 20.10 -4.23 -13.76
CA GLY A 231 21.35 -3.50 -13.51
C GLY A 231 22.52 -4.42 -13.12
N GLY A 232 22.26 -5.57 -12.49
CA GLY A 232 23.27 -6.54 -12.08
C GLY A 232 23.79 -7.48 -13.19
N THR A 233 23.21 -7.45 -14.40
CA THR A 233 23.63 -8.32 -15.51
C THR A 233 24.67 -7.67 -16.43
N ASN A 234 25.09 -6.44 -16.14
CA ASN A 234 26.03 -5.67 -16.99
C ASN A 234 27.44 -5.50 -16.40
N GLU A 235 27.80 -6.31 -15.35
CA GLU A 235 29.17 -6.36 -14.81
C GLU A 235 29.81 -7.74 -15.01
#